data_4bf8c512c591b92828665545457927bc
#
_entry.id   4bf8c512c591b92828665545457927bc
#
_cell.length_a   1.000
_cell.length_b   1.000
_cell.length_c   1.000
_cell.angle_alpha   90.00
_cell.angle_beta   90.00
_cell.angle_gamma   90.00
#
_symmetry.space_group_name_H-M   'P 1'
#
loop_
_entity.id
_entity.type
_entity.pdbx_description
1 polymer ?
#
loop_
_entity_poly.entity_id
_entity_poly.type
_entity_poly.pdbx_seq_one_letter_code
_entity_poly.pdbx_strand_id
1 'polypeptide(L)'
;MKKTDRTGRIGRPRELTAQQFRSGVERYFRSICYTEPVTRRVPVETIDENGIICTQKDDMGHTVYRLVPVKDMDGNPMVRLCYAKAPGIASLCLFLGIHKATFARYGEISEGNGVSKQEAELYRATVEWARERIEAYLEPKLEEKNSRGVMFNLEHNHGWTQRSEVTVRGGVEEYLKTLPGGVEY
;
A
#
# COMPACT_ATOMS: atom_id res chain seq x y z
N MET A 1 -21.33 -1.77 39.88
CA MET A 1 -21.30 -0.29 40.04
C MET A 1 -20.52 0.29 38.87
N LYS A 2 -21.16 1.13 38.03
CA LYS A 2 -20.49 1.83 36.91
C LYS A 2 -19.69 2.99 37.50
N LYS A 3 -18.37 3.01 37.29
CA LYS A 3 -17.53 4.17 37.65
C LYS A 3 -17.92 5.34 36.75
N THR A 4 -18.61 6.32 37.29
CA THR A 4 -18.75 7.63 36.67
C THR A 4 -17.48 8.43 36.95
N ASP A 5 -16.93 9.11 35.93
CA ASP A 5 -15.88 10.08 36.16
C ASP A 5 -16.42 11.28 36.96
N ARG A 6 -15.54 12.12 37.49
CA ARG A 6 -15.90 13.30 38.29
C ARG A 6 -16.77 14.32 37.57
N THR A 7 -16.98 14.19 36.27
CA THR A 7 -17.79 15.10 35.44
C THR A 7 -19.17 14.53 35.11
N GLY A 8 -19.49 13.30 35.57
CA GLY A 8 -20.77 12.66 35.30
C GLY A 8 -20.96 12.21 33.85
N ARG A 9 -19.97 12.42 32.98
CA ARG A 9 -20.02 11.96 31.61
C ARG A 9 -19.52 10.51 31.54
N ILE A 10 -20.41 9.59 31.20
CA ILE A 10 -20.01 8.23 30.83
C ILE A 10 -19.24 8.35 29.52
N GLY A 11 -17.91 8.23 29.58
CA GLY A 11 -17.09 8.16 28.37
C GLY A 11 -17.59 7.03 27.48
N ARG A 12 -17.77 7.28 26.20
CA ARG A 12 -18.16 6.24 25.25
C ARG A 12 -17.14 5.09 25.36
N PRO A 13 -17.59 3.83 25.61
CA PRO A 13 -16.66 2.71 25.69
C PRO A 13 -15.78 2.66 24.45
N ARG A 14 -14.51 2.31 24.60
CA ARG A 14 -13.67 2.03 23.44
C ARG A 14 -14.27 0.91 22.63
N GLU A 15 -14.38 1.11 21.33
CA GLU A 15 -15.00 0.12 20.45
C GLU A 15 -14.18 -1.18 20.40
N LEU A 16 -12.81 -1.08 20.48
CA LEU A 16 -11.90 -2.22 20.53
C LEU A 16 -10.74 -1.95 21.51
N THR A 17 -10.26 -2.98 22.19
CA THR A 17 -8.98 -2.92 22.92
C THR A 17 -7.82 -2.91 21.93
N ALA A 18 -6.61 -2.50 22.35
CA ALA A 18 -5.43 -2.47 21.50
C ALA A 18 -5.12 -3.84 20.87
N GLN A 19 -5.25 -4.91 21.64
CA GLN A 19 -5.05 -6.28 21.17
C GLN A 19 -6.13 -6.73 20.18
N GLN A 20 -7.39 -6.42 20.46
CA GLN A 20 -8.51 -6.73 19.55
C GLN A 20 -8.37 -5.97 18.24
N PHE A 21 -7.97 -4.70 18.32
CA PHE A 21 -7.71 -3.89 17.14
C PHE A 21 -6.56 -4.48 16.30
N ARG A 22 -5.41 -4.79 16.90
CA ARG A 22 -4.26 -5.42 16.22
C ARG A 22 -4.66 -6.74 15.54
N SER A 23 -5.27 -7.64 16.28
CA SER A 23 -5.71 -8.95 15.76
C SER A 23 -6.78 -8.80 14.66
N GLY A 24 -7.63 -7.80 14.77
CA GLY A 24 -8.63 -7.49 13.73
C GLY A 24 -7.99 -7.01 12.43
N VAL A 25 -7.02 -6.09 12.51
CA VAL A 25 -6.28 -5.60 11.36
C VAL A 25 -5.50 -6.72 10.68
N GLU A 26 -4.81 -7.57 11.43
CA GLU A 26 -4.11 -8.74 10.89
C GLU A 26 -5.06 -9.71 10.18
N ARG A 27 -6.23 -9.98 10.77
CA ARG A 27 -7.28 -10.82 10.18
C ARG A 27 -7.81 -10.24 8.87
N TYR A 28 -8.02 -8.92 8.81
CA TYR A 28 -8.42 -8.26 7.58
C TYR A 28 -7.42 -8.53 6.45
N PHE A 29 -6.14 -8.20 6.67
CA PHE A 29 -5.13 -8.42 5.64
C PHE A 29 -4.99 -9.90 5.26
N ARG A 30 -5.04 -10.81 6.24
CA ARG A 30 -5.01 -12.25 5.96
C ARG A 30 -6.20 -12.71 5.11
N SER A 31 -7.36 -12.08 5.27
CA SER A 31 -8.57 -12.44 4.49
C SER A 31 -8.54 -11.97 3.04
N ILE A 32 -7.71 -10.97 2.71
CA ILE A 32 -7.61 -10.41 1.36
C ILE A 32 -6.29 -10.70 0.67
N CYS A 33 -5.29 -11.25 1.38
CA CYS A 33 -3.97 -11.58 0.85
C CYS A 33 -3.85 -13.08 0.57
N TYR A 34 -3.05 -13.40 -0.44
CA TYR A 34 -2.57 -14.74 -0.71
C TYR A 34 -1.14 -14.66 -1.29
N THR A 35 -0.45 -15.79 -1.35
CA THR A 35 0.89 -15.86 -1.90
C THR A 35 0.86 -16.61 -3.21
N GLU A 36 1.58 -16.09 -4.22
CA GLU A 36 1.81 -16.75 -5.49
C GLU A 36 3.30 -17.00 -5.70
N PRO A 37 3.69 -18.13 -6.31
CA PRO A 37 5.07 -18.33 -6.70
C PRO A 37 5.46 -17.33 -7.79
N VAL A 38 6.64 -16.72 -7.63
CA VAL A 38 7.24 -15.92 -8.69
C VAL A 38 7.70 -16.88 -9.77
N THR A 39 7.20 -16.69 -11.01
CA THR A 39 7.56 -17.53 -12.15
C THR A 39 8.26 -16.74 -13.23
N ARG A 40 9.16 -17.38 -13.96
CA ARG A 40 9.77 -16.84 -15.17
C ARG A 40 9.40 -17.68 -16.38
N ARG A 41 9.31 -17.05 -17.53
CA ARG A 41 9.17 -17.75 -18.81
C ARG A 41 10.52 -18.30 -19.23
N VAL A 42 10.56 -19.60 -19.50
CA VAL A 42 11.74 -20.29 -20.03
C VAL A 42 11.33 -20.96 -21.34
N PRO A 43 12.10 -20.82 -22.42
CA PRO A 43 11.84 -21.56 -23.65
C PRO A 43 11.79 -23.06 -23.38
N VAL A 44 10.88 -23.75 -24.03
CA VAL A 44 10.86 -25.22 -24.02
C VAL A 44 11.92 -25.70 -24.98
N GLU A 45 12.88 -26.46 -24.47
CA GLU A 45 13.93 -27.07 -25.27
C GLU A 45 13.50 -28.48 -25.69
N THR A 46 13.78 -28.84 -26.95
CA THR A 46 13.57 -30.17 -27.52
C THR A 46 14.87 -30.62 -28.17
N ILE A 47 15.04 -31.90 -28.35
CA ILE A 47 16.18 -32.47 -29.06
C ILE A 47 15.68 -32.90 -30.47
N ASP A 48 16.36 -32.41 -31.50
CA ASP A 48 16.04 -32.78 -32.87
C ASP A 48 16.55 -34.19 -33.24
N GLU A 49 16.26 -34.63 -34.45
CA GLU A 49 16.67 -35.96 -34.95
C GLU A 49 18.20 -36.16 -35.02
N ASN A 50 18.97 -35.06 -34.96
CA ASN A 50 20.43 -35.07 -34.99
C ASN A 50 21.05 -34.95 -33.58
N GLY A 51 20.21 -34.93 -32.52
CA GLY A 51 20.64 -34.78 -31.13
C GLY A 51 20.97 -33.35 -30.73
N ILE A 52 20.59 -32.34 -31.53
CA ILE A 52 20.86 -30.93 -31.25
C ILE A 52 19.70 -30.38 -30.42
N ILE A 53 20.04 -29.66 -29.34
CA ILE A 53 19.06 -28.96 -28.50
C ILE A 53 18.53 -27.76 -29.29
N CYS A 54 17.23 -27.73 -29.57
CA CYS A 54 16.54 -26.63 -30.21
C CYS A 54 15.34 -26.18 -29.40
N THR A 55 14.94 -24.93 -29.63
CA THR A 55 13.76 -24.35 -28.98
C THR A 55 12.48 -24.84 -29.68
N GLN A 56 11.54 -25.37 -28.91
CA GLN A 56 10.25 -25.78 -29.44
C GLN A 56 9.49 -24.58 -30.01
N LYS A 57 8.94 -24.73 -31.21
CA LYS A 57 8.07 -23.76 -31.87
C LYS A 57 6.66 -24.30 -31.99
N ASP A 58 5.67 -23.40 -31.96
CA ASP A 58 4.29 -23.73 -32.29
C ASP A 58 4.07 -23.83 -33.80
N ASP A 59 2.85 -24.15 -34.22
CA ASP A 59 2.47 -24.31 -35.63
C ASP A 59 2.62 -23.01 -36.44
N MET A 60 2.72 -21.87 -35.79
CA MET A 60 2.94 -20.54 -36.38
C MET A 60 4.41 -20.09 -36.33
N GLY A 61 5.31 -20.94 -35.83
CA GLY A 61 6.74 -20.69 -35.75
C GLY A 61 7.16 -19.84 -34.50
N HIS A 62 6.27 -19.55 -33.57
CA HIS A 62 6.61 -18.84 -32.34
C HIS A 62 7.23 -19.80 -31.32
N THR A 63 8.15 -19.26 -30.52
CA THR A 63 8.78 -20.01 -29.42
C THR A 63 7.76 -20.34 -28.35
N VAL A 64 7.69 -21.63 -27.99
CA VAL A 64 6.88 -22.09 -26.86
C VAL A 64 7.62 -21.88 -25.56
N TYR A 65 6.94 -21.32 -24.56
CA TYR A 65 7.50 -21.07 -23.24
C TYR A 65 6.76 -21.86 -22.17
N ARG A 66 7.49 -22.30 -21.15
CA ARG A 66 6.92 -22.81 -19.90
C ARG A 66 7.20 -21.85 -18.75
N LEU A 67 6.30 -21.81 -17.75
CA LEU A 67 6.49 -21.09 -16.51
C LEU A 67 7.25 -21.97 -15.52
N VAL A 68 8.36 -21.45 -15.00
CA VAL A 68 9.19 -22.14 -14.02
C VAL A 68 9.30 -21.27 -12.77
N PRO A 69 9.10 -21.81 -11.55
CA PRO A 69 9.29 -21.06 -10.33
C PRO A 69 10.71 -20.51 -10.22
N VAL A 70 10.81 -19.22 -9.87
CA VAL A 70 12.10 -18.60 -9.51
C VAL A 70 12.45 -19.08 -8.10
N LYS A 71 13.70 -19.46 -7.90
CA LYS A 71 14.22 -19.91 -6.60
C LYS A 71 15.18 -18.87 -6.04
N ASP A 72 15.22 -18.76 -4.72
CA ASP A 72 16.22 -17.99 -3.98
C ASP A 72 17.59 -18.71 -3.96
N MET A 73 18.58 -18.13 -3.25
CA MET A 73 19.92 -18.70 -3.12
C MET A 73 19.94 -20.04 -2.39
N ASP A 74 18.94 -20.31 -1.55
CA ASP A 74 18.80 -21.56 -0.79
C ASP A 74 18.00 -22.63 -1.54
N GLY A 75 17.54 -22.31 -2.76
CA GLY A 75 16.78 -23.22 -3.62
C GLY A 75 15.28 -23.25 -3.33
N ASN A 76 14.76 -22.42 -2.43
CA ASN A 76 13.33 -22.31 -2.13
C ASN A 76 12.60 -21.48 -3.19
N PRO A 77 11.34 -21.81 -3.55
CA PRO A 77 10.58 -21.01 -4.48
C PRO A 77 10.32 -19.62 -3.91
N MET A 78 10.68 -18.58 -4.64
CA MET A 78 10.32 -17.21 -4.31
C MET A 78 8.81 -17.04 -4.44
N VAL A 79 8.20 -16.36 -3.45
CA VAL A 79 6.78 -16.06 -3.45
C VAL A 79 6.56 -14.54 -3.37
N ARG A 80 5.52 -14.08 -4.04
CA ARG A 80 5.06 -12.70 -3.91
C ARG A 80 3.72 -12.65 -3.17
N LEU A 81 3.52 -11.60 -2.40
CA LEU A 81 2.25 -11.31 -1.76
C LEU A 81 1.31 -10.66 -2.78
N CYS A 82 0.15 -11.27 -2.95
CA CYS A 82 -0.91 -10.76 -3.82
C CYS A 82 -2.15 -10.41 -3.01
N TYR A 83 -3.00 -9.58 -3.59
CA TYR A 83 -4.26 -9.17 -2.97
C TYR A 83 -5.44 -9.59 -3.85
N ALA A 84 -6.34 -10.40 -3.31
CA ALA A 84 -7.59 -10.78 -3.98
C ALA A 84 -8.56 -9.59 -4.10
N LYS A 85 -8.46 -8.63 -3.17
CA LYS A 85 -9.21 -7.38 -3.19
C LYS A 85 -8.27 -6.23 -2.83
N ALA A 86 -8.48 -5.06 -3.44
CA ALA A 86 -7.72 -3.85 -3.12
C ALA A 86 -7.87 -3.50 -1.62
N PRO A 87 -6.76 -3.45 -0.87
CA PRO A 87 -6.79 -2.99 0.51
C PRO A 87 -7.11 -1.50 0.57
N GLY A 88 -7.78 -1.07 1.64
CA GLY A 88 -8.09 0.34 1.84
C GLY A 88 -8.58 0.62 3.25
N ILE A 89 -8.38 1.84 3.74
CA ILE A 89 -8.79 2.26 5.09
C ILE A 89 -10.31 2.09 5.26
N ALA A 90 -11.10 2.41 4.24
CA ALA A 90 -12.56 2.29 4.32
C ALA A 90 -13.02 0.83 4.48
N SER A 91 -12.47 -0.10 3.68
CA SER A 91 -12.79 -1.52 3.75
C SER A 91 -12.29 -2.17 5.03
N LEU A 92 -11.11 -1.73 5.53
CA LEU A 92 -10.59 -2.14 6.84
C LEU A 92 -11.53 -1.70 7.97
N CYS A 93 -11.94 -0.43 7.99
CA CYS A 93 -12.86 0.09 9.01
C CYS A 93 -14.21 -0.65 8.99
N LEU A 94 -14.73 -0.92 7.80
CA LEU A 94 -15.96 -1.70 7.64
C LEU A 94 -15.80 -3.12 8.19
N PHE A 95 -14.68 -3.79 7.90
CA PHE A 95 -14.39 -5.13 8.42
C PHE A 95 -14.28 -5.16 9.95
N LEU A 96 -13.70 -4.10 10.54
CA LEU A 96 -13.56 -3.96 11.99
C LEU A 96 -14.83 -3.48 12.70
N GLY A 97 -15.84 -3.03 11.96
CA GLY A 97 -17.06 -2.44 12.52
C GLY A 97 -16.82 -1.08 13.19
N ILE A 98 -15.80 -0.33 12.79
CA ILE A 98 -15.45 0.99 13.35
C ILE A 98 -15.58 2.09 12.30
N HIS A 99 -15.74 3.33 12.79
CA HIS A 99 -15.72 4.49 11.89
C HIS A 99 -14.29 4.92 11.54
N LYS A 100 -14.07 5.54 10.36
CA LYS A 100 -12.76 6.07 9.95
C LYS A 100 -12.16 7.05 10.98
N ALA A 101 -13.00 7.89 11.60
CA ALA A 101 -12.56 8.80 12.65
C ALA A 101 -12.06 8.05 13.90
N THR A 102 -12.62 6.88 14.21
CA THR A 102 -12.13 6.02 15.30
C THR A 102 -10.78 5.42 14.96
N PHE A 103 -10.60 4.96 13.71
CA PHE A 103 -9.31 4.48 13.22
C PHE A 103 -8.23 5.56 13.30
N ALA A 104 -8.52 6.80 12.86
CA ALA A 104 -7.60 7.92 12.96
C ALA A 104 -7.22 8.23 14.41
N ARG A 105 -8.21 8.29 15.33
CA ARG A 105 -7.97 8.50 16.77
C ARG A 105 -7.08 7.42 17.40
N TYR A 106 -7.15 6.19 16.95
CA TYR A 106 -6.25 5.14 17.44
C TYR A 106 -4.78 5.45 17.12
N GLY A 107 -4.49 6.14 16.02
CA GLY A 107 -3.16 6.64 15.68
C GLY A 107 -2.68 7.82 16.54
N GLU A 108 -3.59 8.51 17.22
CA GLU A 108 -3.31 9.69 18.04
C GLU A 108 -3.40 9.42 19.56
N ILE A 109 -3.73 8.18 19.93
CA ILE A 109 -3.85 7.80 21.35
C ILE A 109 -2.53 8.01 22.06
N SER A 110 -2.60 8.70 23.20
CA SER A 110 -1.51 8.88 24.15
C SER A 110 -1.82 8.15 25.48
N GLU A 111 -0.79 8.00 26.30
CA GLU A 111 -0.94 7.52 27.67
C GLU A 111 -1.90 8.40 28.47
N GLY A 112 -2.74 7.80 29.30
CA GLY A 112 -3.72 8.46 30.14
C GLY A 112 -5.14 7.97 29.89
N ASN A 113 -6.11 8.42 30.70
CA ASN A 113 -7.53 8.04 30.64
C ASN A 113 -7.76 6.52 30.60
N GLY A 114 -6.96 5.76 31.37
CA GLY A 114 -7.04 4.30 31.44
C GLY A 114 -6.41 3.57 30.25
N VAL A 115 -5.50 4.21 29.52
CA VAL A 115 -4.62 3.61 28.50
C VAL A 115 -3.20 3.60 29.06
N SER A 116 -2.60 2.46 29.13
CA SER A 116 -1.17 2.32 29.42
C SER A 116 -0.31 2.80 28.25
N LYS A 117 0.94 3.15 28.50
CA LYS A 117 1.91 3.52 27.47
C LYS A 117 2.03 2.43 26.40
N GLN A 118 2.09 1.17 26.81
CA GLN A 118 2.21 0.02 25.90
C GLN A 118 0.97 -0.14 25.01
N GLU A 119 -0.23 0.05 25.55
CA GLU A 119 -1.46 0.02 24.74
C GLU A 119 -1.53 1.17 23.75
N ALA A 120 -1.14 2.39 24.16
CA ALA A 120 -1.09 3.54 23.28
C ALA A 120 -0.11 3.31 22.11
N GLU A 121 1.05 2.75 22.40
CA GLU A 121 2.05 2.40 21.40
C GLU A 121 1.55 1.32 20.45
N LEU A 122 0.88 0.28 20.98
CA LEU A 122 0.29 -0.78 20.15
C LEU A 122 -0.79 -0.26 19.20
N TYR A 123 -1.65 0.67 19.64
CA TYR A 123 -2.63 1.31 18.78
C TYR A 123 -1.95 2.07 17.62
N ARG A 124 -0.98 2.94 17.94
CA ARG A 124 -0.24 3.74 16.96
C ARG A 124 0.50 2.87 15.94
N ALA A 125 1.30 1.94 16.44
CA ALA A 125 2.04 1.02 15.59
C ALA A 125 1.12 0.19 14.68
N THR A 126 -0.07 -0.18 15.16
CA THR A 126 -1.05 -0.92 14.34
C THR A 126 -1.64 -0.04 13.23
N VAL A 127 -1.93 1.24 13.51
CA VAL A 127 -2.41 2.18 12.48
C VAL A 127 -1.34 2.44 11.43
N GLU A 128 -0.11 2.68 11.85
CA GLU A 128 1.04 2.90 10.94
C GLU A 128 1.25 1.68 10.05
N TRP A 129 1.36 0.49 10.63
CA TRP A 129 1.51 -0.75 9.88
C TRP A 129 0.39 -0.98 8.86
N ALA A 130 -0.87 -0.66 9.22
CA ALA A 130 -1.99 -0.79 8.30
C ALA A 130 -1.90 0.21 7.13
N ARG A 131 -1.48 1.46 7.41
CA ARG A 131 -1.28 2.49 6.39
C ARG A 131 -0.15 2.14 5.44
N GLU A 132 1.02 1.78 5.96
CA GLU A 132 2.18 1.37 5.17
C GLU A 132 1.85 0.20 4.23
N ARG A 133 1.08 -0.78 4.72
CA ARG A 133 0.70 -1.93 3.91
C ARG A 133 -0.28 -1.58 2.78
N ILE A 134 -1.18 -0.62 2.99
CA ILE A 134 -2.07 -0.12 1.96
C ILE A 134 -1.28 0.73 0.96
N GLU A 135 -0.37 1.56 1.43
CA GLU A 135 0.51 2.41 0.63
C GLU A 135 1.40 1.58 -0.28
N ALA A 136 2.09 0.58 0.26
CA ALA A 136 2.91 -0.36 -0.51
C ALA A 136 2.13 -1.12 -1.61
N TYR A 137 0.80 -1.28 -1.45
CA TYR A 137 -0.06 -1.81 -2.51
C TYR A 137 -0.38 -0.76 -3.57
N LEU A 138 -0.53 0.51 -3.17
CA LEU A 138 -0.95 1.59 -4.07
C LEU A 138 0.22 2.17 -4.88
N GLU A 139 1.41 2.25 -4.28
CA GLU A 139 2.60 2.87 -4.89
C GLU A 139 2.93 2.31 -6.29
N PRO A 140 3.06 0.99 -6.53
CA PRO A 140 3.33 0.47 -7.86
C PRO A 140 2.25 0.78 -8.89
N LYS A 141 1.02 1.08 -8.44
CA LYS A 141 -0.10 1.41 -9.30
C LYS A 141 -0.08 2.83 -9.83
N LEU A 142 0.83 3.68 -9.34
CA LEU A 142 1.07 5.01 -9.88
C LEU A 142 1.64 4.97 -11.30
N GLU A 143 2.32 3.89 -11.66
CA GLU A 143 2.88 3.68 -12.99
C GLU A 143 1.82 3.21 -14.02
N GLU A 144 0.63 2.82 -13.57
CA GLU A 144 -0.46 2.38 -14.42
C GLU A 144 -1.13 3.58 -15.14
N LYS A 145 -1.67 3.35 -16.36
CA LYS A 145 -2.28 4.39 -17.21
C LYS A 145 -3.40 5.20 -16.55
N ASN A 146 -4.05 4.70 -15.51
CA ASN A 146 -5.16 5.34 -14.78
C ASN A 146 -4.82 5.61 -13.31
N SER A 147 -3.67 6.22 -13.05
CA SER A 147 -3.16 6.45 -11.69
C SER A 147 -3.85 7.60 -10.91
N ARG A 148 -4.73 8.40 -11.54
CA ARG A 148 -5.40 9.55 -10.86
C ARG A 148 -6.12 9.19 -9.57
N GLY A 149 -6.86 8.07 -9.56
CA GLY A 149 -7.56 7.61 -8.35
C GLY A 149 -6.60 7.12 -7.27
N VAL A 150 -5.48 6.54 -7.68
CA VAL A 150 -4.40 6.10 -6.79
C VAL A 150 -3.74 7.31 -6.14
N MET A 151 -3.37 8.32 -6.95
CA MET A 151 -2.79 9.57 -6.46
C MET A 151 -3.72 10.28 -5.48
N PHE A 152 -5.00 10.44 -5.83
CA PHE A 152 -6.00 11.01 -4.93
C PHE A 152 -6.07 10.28 -3.59
N ASN A 153 -6.00 8.94 -3.59
CA ASN A 153 -6.03 8.14 -2.36
C ASN A 153 -4.77 8.36 -1.51
N LEU A 154 -3.59 8.37 -2.14
CA LEU A 154 -2.32 8.61 -1.46
C LEU A 154 -2.25 10.01 -0.85
N GLU A 155 -2.71 11.03 -1.56
CA GLU A 155 -2.78 12.40 -1.05
C GLU A 155 -3.72 12.53 0.15
N HIS A 156 -4.96 12.01 0.04
CA HIS A 156 -6.00 12.24 1.06
C HIS A 156 -5.91 11.31 2.27
N ASN A 157 -5.40 10.10 2.11
CA ASN A 157 -5.38 9.11 3.20
C ASN A 157 -3.97 8.82 3.73
N HIS A 158 -2.92 9.16 2.98
CA HIS A 158 -1.53 8.83 3.32
C HIS A 158 -0.60 10.05 3.40
N GLY A 159 -1.12 11.26 3.12
CA GLY A 159 -0.38 12.50 3.27
C GLY A 159 0.68 12.76 2.19
N TRP A 160 0.57 12.08 1.05
CA TRP A 160 1.44 12.36 -0.09
C TRP A 160 1.17 13.76 -0.63
N THR A 161 2.22 14.45 -1.08
CA THR A 161 2.11 15.76 -1.72
C THR A 161 2.78 15.72 -3.08
N GLN A 162 2.10 16.21 -4.11
CA GLN A 162 2.74 16.45 -5.40
C GLN A 162 3.69 17.64 -5.26
N ARG A 163 4.98 17.39 -5.33
CA ARG A 163 5.96 18.47 -5.54
C ARG A 163 6.04 18.74 -7.04
N SER A 164 5.34 19.75 -7.50
CA SER A 164 5.63 20.33 -8.80
C SER A 164 6.83 21.29 -8.62
N GLU A 165 8.04 20.83 -8.85
CA GLU A 165 9.17 21.71 -9.06
C GLU A 165 8.99 22.37 -10.43
N VAL A 166 8.43 23.56 -10.45
CA VAL A 166 8.51 24.43 -11.61
C VAL A 166 9.95 24.95 -11.65
N THR A 167 10.83 24.23 -12.35
CA THR A 167 12.15 24.74 -12.67
C THR A 167 11.95 25.86 -13.68
N VAL A 168 11.84 27.09 -13.22
CA VAL A 168 11.90 28.28 -14.09
C VAL A 168 13.33 28.32 -14.63
N ARG A 169 13.56 27.72 -15.80
CA ARG A 169 14.77 27.91 -16.57
C ARG A 169 14.69 29.29 -17.24
N GLY A 170 15.28 30.26 -16.64
CA GLY A 170 15.33 31.67 -17.05
C GLY A 170 15.18 32.53 -15.80
N GLY A 171 16.08 33.47 -15.59
CA GLY A 171 16.00 34.40 -14.48
C GLY A 171 14.68 35.17 -14.54
N VAL A 172 14.20 35.61 -13.39
CA VAL A 172 12.95 36.40 -13.25
C VAL A 172 12.97 37.60 -14.25
N GLU A 173 14.13 38.11 -14.59
CA GLU A 173 14.35 39.17 -15.59
C GLU A 173 13.95 38.80 -17.02
N GLU A 174 14.08 37.51 -17.41
CA GLU A 174 13.73 37.04 -18.76
C GLU A 174 12.20 36.84 -18.87
N TYR A 175 11.57 36.41 -17.76
CA TYR A 175 10.13 36.29 -17.69
C TYR A 175 9.42 37.64 -17.69
N LEU A 176 9.99 38.65 -17.01
CA LEU A 176 9.43 40.01 -16.98
C LEU A 176 9.51 40.71 -18.35
N LYS A 177 10.48 40.34 -19.21
CA LYS A 177 10.60 40.85 -20.59
C LYS A 177 9.57 40.28 -21.56
N THR A 178 8.95 39.15 -21.23
CA THR A 178 7.94 38.49 -22.09
C THR A 178 6.52 38.86 -21.75
N LEU A 179 6.31 39.66 -20.71
CA LEU A 179 4.98 40.15 -20.36
C LEU A 179 4.59 41.34 -21.25
N PRO A 180 3.40 41.36 -21.87
CA PRO A 180 2.94 42.51 -22.64
C PRO A 180 2.73 43.69 -21.65
N GLY A 181 3.61 44.70 -21.73
CA GLY A 181 3.62 45.85 -20.83
C GLY A 181 4.85 45.94 -19.92
N GLY A 182 5.98 45.32 -20.30
CA GLY A 182 7.22 45.36 -19.55
C GLY A 182 7.65 46.80 -19.22
N VAL A 183 7.86 47.06 -17.92
CA VAL A 183 8.33 48.36 -17.41
C VAL A 183 9.83 48.44 -17.69
N GLU A 184 10.22 49.33 -18.58
CA GLU A 184 11.63 49.76 -18.72
C GLU A 184 11.95 50.63 -17.52
N TYR A 185 13.02 50.29 -16.78
CA TYR A 185 13.63 51.13 -15.76
C TYR A 185 14.82 51.90 -16.38
#